data_b0baa2cbd416cd4a825177e10e1149df
#
_entry.id   b0baa2cbd416cd4a825177e10e1149df
#
_cell.length_a   1.000
_cell.length_b   1.000
_cell.length_c   1.000
_cell.angle_alpha   90.00
_cell.angle_beta   90.00
_cell.angle_gamma   90.00
#
_symmetry.space_group_name_H-M   'P 1'
#
loop_
_entity.id
_entity.type
_entity.pdbx_description
1 polymer ?
#
loop_
_entity_poly.entity_id
_entity_poly.type
_entity_poly.pdbx_seq_one_letter_code
_entity_poly.pdbx_strand_id
1 'polypeptide(L)'
;GYDPVVIDPRETFATPERFPGCEVLHDWPDDAVRDLGLDGRTALVLLTHDPKIDDPAIEAALRSGVFYIGALGSTRTHAKRVERLQAKGFSAEEIGRIHGPVGLDIGAANPAEIAVSIMAEMTSVLRKG
;
A
#
# COMPACT_ATOMS: atom_id res chain seq x y z
N GLY A 1 1.19 6.59 17.65
CA GLY A 1 1.45 6.84 16.27
C GLY A 1 1.93 5.63 15.50
N TYR A 2 2.01 5.79 14.21
CA TYR A 2 2.55 4.78 13.33
C TYR A 2 4.06 4.93 13.18
N ASP A 3 4.74 3.84 12.93
CA ASP A 3 6.17 3.78 12.68
C ASP A 3 6.37 3.51 11.18
N PRO A 4 6.56 4.56 10.35
CA PRO A 4 6.59 4.41 8.91
C PRO A 4 7.94 3.89 8.41
N VAL A 5 7.87 3.00 7.42
CA VAL A 5 9.01 2.51 6.66
C VAL A 5 8.76 2.80 5.19
N VAL A 6 9.70 3.48 4.53
CA VAL A 6 9.59 3.80 3.11
C VAL A 6 10.39 2.77 2.31
N ILE A 7 9.75 2.16 1.33
CA ILE A 7 10.35 1.13 0.49
C ILE A 7 10.24 1.54 -0.97
N ASP A 8 11.39 1.72 -1.63
CA ASP A 8 11.43 2.01 -3.07
C ASP A 8 12.78 1.56 -3.63
N PRO A 9 12.80 0.66 -4.61
CA PRO A 9 14.07 0.23 -5.23
C PRO A 9 14.76 1.33 -6.03
N ARG A 10 14.04 2.44 -6.28
CA ARG A 10 14.58 3.58 -7.04
C ARG A 10 15.25 4.56 -6.08
N GLU A 11 16.57 4.45 -5.92
CA GLU A 11 17.33 5.24 -4.96
C GLU A 11 17.21 6.75 -5.15
N THR A 12 16.96 7.21 -6.38
CA THR A 12 16.81 8.64 -6.67
C THR A 12 15.51 9.23 -6.12
N PHE A 13 14.50 8.41 -5.83
CA PHE A 13 13.21 8.87 -5.33
C PHE A 13 13.08 8.73 -3.83
N ALA A 14 13.63 7.68 -3.24
CA ALA A 14 13.57 7.43 -1.81
C ALA A 14 14.93 7.69 -1.18
N THR A 15 15.14 8.91 -0.68
CA THR A 15 16.39 9.29 -0.03
C THR A 15 16.11 9.64 1.43
N PRO A 16 17.09 9.43 2.34
CA PRO A 16 16.91 9.83 3.75
C PRO A 16 16.59 11.30 3.92
N GLU A 17 17.07 12.16 3.04
CA GLU A 17 16.82 13.60 3.09
C GLU A 17 15.35 13.94 2.82
N ARG A 18 14.67 13.15 1.99
CA ARG A 18 13.24 13.33 1.68
C ARG A 18 12.35 12.78 2.79
N PHE A 19 12.83 11.83 3.55
CA PHE A 19 12.05 11.13 4.58
C PHE A 19 12.80 11.13 5.91
N PRO A 20 13.05 12.32 6.48
CA PRO A 20 13.79 12.41 7.76
C PRO A 20 12.99 11.72 8.88
N GLY A 21 13.69 10.94 9.69
CA GLY A 21 13.08 10.22 10.80
C GLY A 21 12.39 8.91 10.41
N CYS A 22 12.41 8.54 9.13
CA CYS A 22 11.83 7.28 8.65
C CYS A 22 12.94 6.33 8.22
N GLU A 23 12.71 5.03 8.40
CA GLU A 23 13.57 4.02 7.80
C GLU A 23 13.28 3.97 6.30
N VAL A 24 14.33 4.03 5.48
CA VAL A 24 14.21 3.98 4.02
C VAL A 24 14.95 2.75 3.51
N LEU A 25 14.22 1.89 2.79
CA LEU A 25 14.76 0.65 2.22
C LEU A 25 14.72 0.74 0.70
N HIS A 26 15.83 0.37 0.05
CA HIS A 26 15.92 0.34 -1.41
C HIS A 26 15.78 -1.06 -1.99
N ASP A 27 15.27 -1.98 -1.18
CA ASP A 27 14.97 -3.33 -1.64
C ASP A 27 13.73 -3.35 -2.52
N TRP A 28 13.57 -4.40 -3.32
CA TRP A 28 12.31 -4.64 -3.99
C TRP A 28 11.23 -4.92 -2.94
N PRO A 29 9.99 -4.40 -3.14
CA PRO A 29 8.96 -4.48 -2.10
C PRO A 29 8.64 -5.88 -1.59
N ASP A 30 8.66 -6.89 -2.44
CA ASP A 30 8.39 -8.27 -2.02
C ASP A 30 9.47 -8.80 -1.07
N ASP A 31 10.74 -8.45 -1.31
CA ASP A 31 11.84 -8.82 -0.44
C ASP A 31 11.77 -8.06 0.89
N ALA A 32 11.55 -6.75 0.83
CA ALA A 32 11.44 -5.91 2.02
C ALA A 32 10.28 -6.34 2.91
N VAL A 33 9.14 -6.68 2.32
CA VAL A 33 7.94 -7.12 3.03
C VAL A 33 8.19 -8.43 3.77
N ARG A 34 8.91 -9.37 3.14
CA ARG A 34 9.29 -10.63 3.79
C ARG A 34 10.23 -10.40 4.96
N ASP A 35 11.23 -9.53 4.78
CA ASP A 35 12.24 -9.25 5.80
C ASP A 35 11.64 -8.53 7.01
N LEU A 36 10.68 -7.63 6.78
CA LEU A 36 10.02 -6.88 7.85
C LEU A 36 9.03 -7.72 8.66
N GLY A 37 8.47 -8.76 8.05
CA GLY A 37 7.47 -9.63 8.70
C GLY A 37 6.14 -8.92 8.87
N LEU A 38 5.20 -9.15 7.96
CA LEU A 38 3.88 -8.53 8.00
C LEU A 38 2.96 -9.26 8.96
N ASP A 39 2.26 -8.49 9.79
CA ASP A 39 1.32 -9.01 10.78
C ASP A 39 0.06 -8.14 10.89
N GLY A 40 -0.81 -8.46 11.85
CA GLY A 40 -2.07 -7.74 12.06
C GLY A 40 -1.94 -6.31 12.54
N ARG A 41 -0.72 -5.84 12.82
CA ARG A 41 -0.43 -4.45 13.20
C ARG A 41 0.15 -3.66 12.04
N THR A 42 0.33 -4.29 10.89
CA THR A 42 0.97 -3.68 9.73
C THR A 42 -0.08 -3.23 8.72
N ALA A 43 0.10 -2.01 8.21
CA ALA A 43 -0.63 -1.49 7.07
C ALA A 43 0.32 -1.32 5.90
N LEU A 44 -0.11 -1.69 4.70
CA LEU A 44 0.66 -1.49 3.48
C LEU A 44 -0.04 -0.45 2.61
N VAL A 45 0.69 0.58 2.22
CA VAL A 45 0.18 1.63 1.33
C VAL A 45 1.07 1.72 0.10
N LEU A 46 0.46 1.62 -1.06
CA LEU A 46 1.16 1.59 -2.35
C LEU A 46 0.91 2.92 -3.06
N LEU A 47 1.97 3.66 -3.29
CA LEU A 47 1.89 5.03 -3.82
C LEU A 47 2.57 5.17 -5.18
N THR A 48 3.07 4.10 -5.77
CA THR A 48 3.63 4.15 -7.11
C THR A 48 2.57 3.84 -8.16
N HIS A 49 2.89 4.08 -9.42
CA HIS A 49 2.02 3.70 -10.53
C HIS A 49 2.64 2.57 -11.36
N ASP A 50 3.70 1.96 -10.83
CA ASP A 50 4.43 0.91 -11.54
C ASP A 50 4.01 -0.47 -11.02
N PRO A 51 3.27 -1.27 -11.84
CA PRO A 51 2.85 -2.61 -11.44
C PRO A 51 4.01 -3.55 -11.10
N LYS A 52 5.18 -3.32 -11.68
CA LYS A 52 6.38 -4.13 -11.38
C LYS A 52 6.84 -3.97 -9.94
N ILE A 53 6.56 -2.82 -9.34
CA ILE A 53 6.90 -2.52 -7.95
C ILE A 53 5.73 -2.91 -7.04
N ASP A 54 4.51 -2.48 -7.40
CA ASP A 54 3.34 -2.61 -6.54
C ASP A 54 2.79 -4.02 -6.48
N ASP A 55 2.69 -4.73 -7.61
CA ASP A 55 2.04 -6.03 -7.64
C ASP A 55 2.72 -7.08 -6.75
N PRO A 56 4.07 -7.22 -6.73
CA PRO A 56 4.72 -8.16 -5.81
C PRO A 56 4.44 -7.86 -4.35
N ALA A 57 4.39 -6.58 -3.97
CA ALA A 57 4.08 -6.16 -2.61
C ALA A 57 2.64 -6.52 -2.24
N ILE A 58 1.69 -6.27 -3.13
CA ILE A 58 0.29 -6.63 -2.94
C ILE A 58 0.12 -8.14 -2.74
N GLU A 59 0.75 -8.93 -3.59
CA GLU A 59 0.67 -10.39 -3.51
C GLU A 59 1.18 -10.90 -2.18
N ALA A 60 2.31 -10.38 -1.71
CA ALA A 60 2.86 -10.73 -0.41
C ALA A 60 1.92 -10.33 0.72
N ALA A 61 1.34 -9.12 0.65
CA ALA A 61 0.41 -8.62 1.65
C ALA A 61 -0.89 -9.44 1.70
N LEU A 62 -1.41 -9.86 0.54
CA LEU A 62 -2.62 -10.67 0.48
C LEU A 62 -2.43 -12.07 1.11
N ARG A 63 -1.19 -12.54 1.14
CA ARG A 63 -0.83 -13.81 1.79
C ARG A 63 -0.50 -13.64 3.27
N SER A 64 -0.55 -12.42 3.77
CA SER A 64 -0.22 -12.07 5.16
C SER A 64 -1.45 -11.63 5.93
N GLY A 65 -1.28 -11.37 7.23
CA GLY A 65 -2.35 -10.91 8.11
C GLY A 65 -2.41 -9.40 8.29
N VAL A 66 -1.89 -8.60 7.36
CA VAL A 66 -1.93 -7.14 7.49
C VAL A 66 -3.36 -6.64 7.65
N PHE A 67 -3.56 -5.61 8.48
CA PHE A 67 -4.92 -5.12 8.72
C PHE A 67 -5.43 -4.18 7.62
N TYR A 68 -4.52 -3.62 6.80
CA TYR A 68 -4.89 -2.65 5.79
C TYR A 68 -3.97 -2.74 4.58
N ILE A 69 -4.57 -2.72 3.40
CA ILE A 69 -3.86 -2.61 2.12
C ILE A 69 -4.52 -1.49 1.34
N GLY A 70 -3.77 -0.44 1.05
CA GLY A 70 -4.26 0.68 0.25
C GLY A 70 -3.42 0.86 -1.00
N ALA A 71 -4.06 1.12 -2.13
CA ALA A 71 -3.39 1.27 -3.41
C ALA A 71 -3.83 2.54 -4.12
N LEU A 72 -2.87 3.41 -4.41
CA LEU A 72 -3.10 4.65 -5.14
C LEU A 72 -3.45 4.35 -6.59
N GLY A 73 -4.28 5.21 -7.18
CA GLY A 73 -4.67 5.12 -8.58
C GLY A 73 -6.15 5.41 -8.78
N SER A 74 -6.55 5.55 -10.03
CA SER A 74 -7.96 5.75 -10.39
C SER A 74 -8.74 4.44 -10.26
N THR A 75 -10.06 4.54 -10.32
CA THR A 75 -10.94 3.37 -10.39
C THR A 75 -10.57 2.45 -11.56
N ARG A 76 -10.20 3.06 -12.69
CA ARG A 76 -9.77 2.31 -13.88
C ARG A 76 -8.46 1.56 -13.64
N THR A 77 -7.50 2.22 -12.99
CA THR A 77 -6.22 1.59 -12.61
C THR A 77 -6.45 0.42 -11.67
N HIS A 78 -7.34 0.59 -10.71
CA HIS A 78 -7.68 -0.47 -9.76
C HIS A 78 -8.35 -1.66 -10.46
N ALA A 79 -9.25 -1.41 -11.41
CA ALA A 79 -9.89 -2.48 -12.16
C ALA A 79 -8.87 -3.35 -12.91
N LYS A 80 -7.87 -2.73 -13.51
CA LYS A 80 -6.77 -3.45 -14.18
C LYS A 80 -5.93 -4.27 -13.20
N ARG A 81 -5.70 -3.73 -12.02
CA ARG A 81 -5.00 -4.44 -10.94
C ARG A 81 -5.77 -5.68 -10.52
N VAL A 82 -7.08 -5.56 -10.36
CA VAL A 82 -7.96 -6.68 -10.02
C VAL A 82 -7.86 -7.78 -11.08
N GLU A 83 -7.90 -7.42 -12.36
CA GLU A 83 -7.76 -8.40 -13.45
C GLU A 83 -6.43 -9.17 -13.37
N ARG A 84 -5.33 -8.47 -13.11
CA ARG A 84 -4.02 -9.11 -12.98
C ARG A 84 -3.96 -10.08 -11.81
N LEU A 85 -4.55 -9.70 -10.67
CA LEU A 85 -4.58 -10.56 -9.48
C LEU A 85 -5.47 -11.78 -9.69
N GLN A 86 -6.61 -11.62 -10.35
CA GLN A 86 -7.48 -12.75 -10.72
C GLN A 86 -6.75 -13.74 -11.63
N ALA A 87 -5.98 -13.24 -12.58
CA ALA A 87 -5.18 -14.08 -13.47
C ALA A 87 -4.12 -14.90 -12.74
N LYS A 88 -3.67 -14.41 -11.57
CA LYS A 88 -2.71 -15.13 -10.72
C LYS A 88 -3.36 -16.06 -9.70
N GLY A 89 -4.68 -16.17 -9.70
CA GLY A 89 -5.41 -17.10 -8.86
C GLY A 89 -5.90 -16.56 -7.52
N PHE A 90 -5.79 -15.25 -7.28
CA PHE A 90 -6.37 -14.66 -6.07
C PHE A 90 -7.90 -14.62 -6.16
N SER A 91 -8.56 -14.90 -5.04
CA SER A 91 -10.03 -14.90 -4.98
C SER A 91 -10.58 -13.48 -4.91
N ALA A 92 -11.87 -13.33 -5.20
CA ALA A 92 -12.55 -12.05 -5.06
C ALA A 92 -12.53 -11.56 -3.59
N GLU A 93 -12.61 -12.47 -2.63
CA GLU A 93 -12.55 -12.15 -1.21
C GLU A 93 -11.16 -11.60 -0.83
N GLU A 94 -10.09 -12.25 -1.31
CA GLU A 94 -8.73 -11.78 -1.08
C GLU A 94 -8.51 -10.40 -1.70
N ILE A 95 -8.90 -10.21 -2.95
CA ILE A 95 -8.76 -8.96 -3.68
C ILE A 95 -9.58 -7.85 -3.03
N GLY A 96 -10.73 -8.20 -2.47
CA GLY A 96 -11.60 -7.24 -1.77
C GLY A 96 -10.97 -6.60 -0.53
N ARG A 97 -9.87 -7.14 -0.02
CA ARG A 97 -9.13 -6.53 1.08
C ARG A 97 -8.37 -5.26 0.65
N ILE A 98 -8.17 -5.05 -0.64
CA ILE A 98 -7.45 -3.90 -1.17
C ILE A 98 -8.38 -2.71 -1.27
N HIS A 99 -8.00 -1.60 -0.62
CA HIS A 99 -8.70 -0.33 -0.76
C HIS A 99 -8.15 0.41 -1.99
N GLY A 100 -8.88 0.39 -3.05
CA GLY A 100 -8.50 1.01 -4.32
C GLY A 100 -9.72 1.66 -4.99
N PRO A 101 -9.69 2.95 -5.27
CA PRO A 101 -8.64 3.92 -4.90
C PRO A 101 -8.49 4.10 -3.39
N VAL A 102 -7.26 4.28 -2.94
CA VAL A 102 -6.95 4.40 -1.52
C VAL A 102 -7.52 5.69 -0.92
N GLY A 103 -7.96 5.61 0.34
CA GLY A 103 -8.43 6.76 1.11
C GLY A 103 -9.94 6.91 1.10
N LEU A 104 -10.45 7.60 2.14
CA LEU A 104 -11.87 7.96 2.19
C LEU A 104 -12.18 9.01 1.14
N ASP A 105 -13.39 8.94 0.59
CA ASP A 105 -13.88 9.95 -0.37
C ASP A 105 -14.26 11.21 0.38
N ILE A 106 -13.30 12.11 0.54
CA ILE A 106 -13.48 13.41 1.22
C ILE A 106 -13.34 14.60 0.26
N GLY A 107 -13.25 14.33 -1.04
CA GLY A 107 -13.01 15.37 -2.03
C GLY A 107 -11.58 15.90 -2.02
N ALA A 108 -10.59 15.07 -1.61
CA ALA A 108 -9.19 15.48 -1.53
C ALA A 108 -8.66 15.99 -2.87
N ALA A 109 -8.08 17.18 -2.86
CA ALA A 109 -7.64 17.88 -4.06
C ALA A 109 -6.13 18.05 -4.18
N ASN A 110 -5.37 17.76 -3.11
CA ASN A 110 -3.92 17.90 -3.11
C ASN A 110 -3.26 16.75 -2.33
N PRO A 111 -1.92 16.57 -2.44
CA PRO A 111 -1.25 15.45 -1.77
C PRO A 111 -1.45 15.40 -0.26
N ALA A 112 -1.49 16.55 0.40
CA ALA A 112 -1.69 16.60 1.85
C ALA A 112 -3.09 16.09 2.22
N GLU A 113 -4.11 16.48 1.47
CA GLU A 113 -5.49 16.02 1.69
C GLU A 113 -5.65 14.55 1.36
N ILE A 114 -4.97 14.07 0.33
CA ILE A 114 -4.94 12.64 0.00
C ILE A 114 -4.32 11.86 1.17
N ALA A 115 -3.23 12.35 1.75
CA ALA A 115 -2.62 11.72 2.92
C ALA A 115 -3.60 11.65 4.10
N VAL A 116 -4.35 12.71 4.36
CA VAL A 116 -5.39 12.73 5.40
C VAL A 116 -6.45 11.66 5.12
N SER A 117 -6.90 11.54 3.88
CA SER A 117 -7.91 10.55 3.50
C SER A 117 -7.43 9.11 3.71
N ILE A 118 -6.17 8.84 3.42
CA ILE A 118 -5.56 7.53 3.62
C ILE A 118 -5.46 7.21 5.11
N MET A 119 -4.95 8.15 5.90
CA MET A 119 -4.83 7.96 7.35
C MET A 119 -6.20 7.75 8.01
N ALA A 120 -7.21 8.47 7.56
CA ALA A 120 -8.57 8.31 8.06
C ALA A 120 -9.13 6.93 7.74
N GLU A 121 -8.96 6.45 6.53
CA GLU A 121 -9.43 5.12 6.13
C GLU A 121 -8.70 4.02 6.88
N MET A 122 -7.37 4.12 6.98
CA MET A 122 -6.54 3.17 7.70
C MET A 122 -6.94 3.09 9.18
N THR A 123 -7.15 4.24 9.81
CA THR A 123 -7.59 4.31 11.21
C THR A 123 -8.98 3.70 11.38
N SER A 124 -9.89 3.96 10.45
CA SER A 124 -11.23 3.38 10.49
C SER A 124 -11.18 1.86 10.44
N VAL A 125 -10.36 1.28 9.57
CA VAL A 125 -10.20 -0.17 9.48
C VAL A 125 -9.59 -0.73 10.76
N LEU A 126 -8.58 -0.05 11.31
CA LEU A 126 -7.92 -0.49 12.55
C LEU A 126 -8.90 -0.52 13.74
N ARG A 127 -9.76 0.51 13.86
CA ARG A 127 -10.63 0.68 15.02
C ARG A 127 -11.96 -0.05 14.91
N LYS A 128 -12.52 -0.16 13.70
CA LYS A 128 -13.82 -0.78 13.45
C LYS A 128 -13.73 -2.21 12.92
N GLY A 129 -12.64 -2.50 12.27
CA GLY A 129 -12.41 -3.77 11.61
C GLY A 129 -11.93 -4.84 12.52
#